data_e74114621c1458b2c3396adea0784639
#
_entry.id   e74114621c1458b2c3396adea0784639
#
_cell.length_a   1.000
_cell.length_b   1.000
_cell.length_c   1.000
_cell.angle_alpha   90.00
_cell.angle_beta   90.00
_cell.angle_gamma   90.00
#
_symmetry.space_group_name_H-M   'P 1'
#
loop_
_entity.id
_entity.type
_entity.pdbx_description
1 polymer ?
#
loop_
_entity_poly.entity_id
_entity_poly.type
_entity_poly.pdbx_seq_one_letter_code
_entity_poly.pdbx_strand_id
1 'polypeptide(L)'
;MKKVTNEYSQAVFNLPWLVAQEESLFAAEGIEVEFLRARQWAADRPPEPDPLQVNPFWRHAPFEEQATASFNACEWGQIRRSHDTTVGGRIINLRAAIACQTIFVRPDSPITHPQALRQKTIAVNFHAGSHYLTLQLLEGFMARDDIKVVHLGQAALRYQAMMNGTVDAAMLMEPFIALAEKHGCYEII
;
A
#
# COMPACT_ATOMS: atom_id res chain seq x y z
N MET A 1 -29.12 -9.80 13.00
CA MET A 1 -28.19 -9.37 11.95
C MET A 1 -27.06 -10.40 11.82
N LYS A 2 -26.58 -10.65 10.61
CA LYS A 2 -25.44 -11.53 10.38
C LYS A 2 -24.16 -10.75 10.65
N LYS A 3 -23.30 -11.25 11.55
CA LYS A 3 -22.00 -10.61 11.83
C LYS A 3 -20.97 -10.99 10.78
N VAL A 4 -20.21 -10.01 10.31
CA VAL A 4 -19.12 -10.18 9.34
C VAL A 4 -17.94 -9.33 9.80
N THR A 5 -16.76 -9.93 9.86
CA THR A 5 -15.51 -9.20 10.10
C THR A 5 -14.86 -8.82 8.79
N ASN A 6 -14.46 -7.56 8.65
CA ASN A 6 -13.74 -7.07 7.49
C ASN A 6 -12.43 -6.37 7.90
N GLU A 7 -11.36 -6.68 7.20
CA GLU A 7 -10.11 -5.97 7.38
C GLU A 7 -10.16 -4.62 6.68
N TYR A 8 -9.69 -3.56 7.36
CA TYR A 8 -9.59 -2.23 6.77
C TYR A 8 -8.19 -1.62 6.97
N SER A 9 -7.85 -0.69 6.10
CA SER A 9 -6.64 0.13 6.18
C SER A 9 -6.97 1.60 5.91
N GLN A 10 -6.02 2.50 6.16
CA GLN A 10 -6.17 3.94 5.90
C GLN A 10 -6.11 4.31 4.40
N ALA A 11 -6.05 3.33 3.51
CA ALA A 11 -6.06 3.59 2.08
C ALA A 11 -7.45 4.05 1.61
N VAL A 12 -7.47 4.98 0.68
CA VAL A 12 -8.70 5.61 0.14
C VAL A 12 -9.71 4.59 -0.41
N PHE A 13 -9.23 3.46 -0.91
CA PHE A 13 -10.11 2.41 -1.43
C PHE A 13 -10.96 1.71 -0.34
N ASN A 14 -10.69 1.96 0.95
CA ASN A 14 -11.54 1.51 2.05
C ASN A 14 -12.66 2.52 2.40
N LEU A 15 -12.60 3.74 1.88
CA LEU A 15 -13.58 4.78 2.19
C LEU A 15 -15.04 4.36 1.95
N PRO A 16 -15.40 3.65 0.86
CA PRO A 16 -16.77 3.20 0.67
C PRO A 16 -17.31 2.29 1.77
N TRP A 17 -16.46 1.48 2.40
CA TRP A 17 -16.85 0.65 3.53
C TRP A 17 -17.15 1.48 4.78
N LEU A 18 -16.33 2.49 5.03
CA LEU A 18 -16.52 3.41 6.17
C LEU A 18 -17.78 4.25 5.99
N VAL A 19 -18.02 4.76 4.78
CA VAL A 19 -19.26 5.48 4.44
C VAL A 19 -20.47 4.56 4.60
N ALA A 20 -20.42 3.34 4.10
CA ALA A 20 -21.52 2.40 4.24
C ALA A 20 -21.83 2.07 5.71
N GLN A 21 -20.83 2.02 6.56
CA GLN A 21 -20.98 1.85 8.00
C GLN A 21 -21.63 3.10 8.63
N GLU A 22 -21.13 4.28 8.35
CA GLU A 22 -21.62 5.55 8.89
C GLU A 22 -23.08 5.81 8.49
N GLU A 23 -23.40 5.54 7.22
CA GLU A 23 -24.75 5.69 6.66
C GLU A 23 -25.69 4.50 6.98
N SER A 24 -25.24 3.57 7.83
CA SER A 24 -26.04 2.39 8.25
C SER A 24 -26.51 1.48 7.10
N LEU A 25 -25.83 1.51 5.95
CA LEU A 25 -26.24 0.73 4.77
C LEU A 25 -26.08 -0.79 5.01
N PHE A 26 -25.09 -1.21 5.78
CA PHE A 26 -24.97 -2.62 6.17
C PHE A 26 -26.11 -3.08 7.06
N ALA A 27 -26.52 -2.24 8.01
CA ALA A 27 -27.63 -2.55 8.90
C ALA A 27 -28.95 -2.66 8.14
N ALA A 28 -29.18 -1.85 7.11
CA ALA A 28 -30.34 -1.92 6.23
C ALA A 28 -30.42 -3.28 5.50
N GLU A 29 -29.29 -3.91 5.22
CA GLU A 29 -29.18 -5.25 4.61
C GLU A 29 -29.14 -6.39 5.67
N GLY A 30 -29.37 -6.07 6.94
CA GLY A 30 -29.34 -7.05 8.03
C GLY A 30 -27.93 -7.55 8.39
N ILE A 31 -26.90 -6.81 8.03
CA ILE A 31 -25.49 -7.13 8.26
C ILE A 31 -24.91 -6.21 9.35
N GLU A 32 -24.17 -6.78 10.28
CA GLU A 32 -23.34 -6.07 11.26
C GLU A 32 -21.87 -6.29 10.87
N VAL A 33 -21.18 -5.22 10.51
CA VAL A 33 -19.75 -5.28 10.11
C VAL A 33 -18.87 -4.84 11.26
N GLU A 34 -17.94 -5.70 11.65
CA GLU A 34 -16.84 -5.38 12.55
C GLU A 34 -15.57 -5.15 11.73
N PHE A 35 -14.95 -4.00 11.92
CA PHE A 35 -13.70 -3.66 11.22
C PHE A 35 -12.48 -4.03 12.06
N LEU A 36 -11.65 -4.93 11.53
CA LEU A 36 -10.33 -5.20 12.07
C LEU A 36 -9.26 -4.46 11.27
N ARG A 37 -8.36 -3.79 11.97
CA ARG A 37 -7.31 -3.02 11.31
C ARG A 37 -6.28 -3.95 10.66
N ALA A 38 -5.97 -3.70 9.39
CA ALA A 38 -4.87 -4.37 8.70
C ALA A 38 -3.58 -4.26 9.50
N ARG A 39 -2.78 -5.31 9.51
CA ARG A 39 -1.49 -5.31 10.21
C ARG A 39 -0.63 -4.12 9.75
N GLN A 40 0.01 -3.47 10.69
CA GLN A 40 0.88 -2.32 10.46
C GLN A 40 2.35 -2.74 10.57
N TRP A 41 3.20 -2.19 9.74
CA TRP A 41 4.65 -2.26 9.94
C TRP A 41 5.02 -1.40 11.14
N ALA A 42 5.93 -1.85 11.98
CA ALA A 42 6.32 -1.08 13.16
C ALA A 42 7.07 0.21 12.73
N ALA A 43 6.72 1.33 13.35
CA ALA A 43 7.25 2.64 12.95
C ALA A 43 8.75 2.81 13.28
N ASP A 44 9.23 2.07 14.28
CA ASP A 44 10.62 2.05 14.73
C ASP A 44 11.49 1.01 14.00
N ARG A 45 10.87 0.17 13.16
CA ARG A 45 11.60 -0.82 12.39
C ARG A 45 12.34 -0.16 11.22
N PRO A 46 13.63 -0.47 11.03
CA PRO A 46 14.38 0.07 9.90
C PRO A 46 13.80 -0.40 8.55
N PRO A 47 14.06 0.33 7.47
CA PRO A 47 13.71 -0.12 6.13
C PRO A 47 14.32 -1.49 5.81
N GLU A 48 13.50 -2.43 5.31
CA GLU A 48 13.96 -3.77 4.94
C GLU A 48 14.30 -3.80 3.44
N PRO A 49 15.56 -4.05 3.05
CA PRO A 49 15.95 -4.06 1.65
C PRO A 49 15.70 -5.39 0.93
N ASP A 50 15.55 -6.50 1.67
CA ASP A 50 15.39 -7.83 1.08
C ASP A 50 13.93 -8.26 1.05
N PRO A 51 13.31 -8.39 -0.15
CA PRO A 51 11.94 -8.86 -0.28
C PRO A 51 11.69 -10.27 0.31
N LEU A 52 12.73 -11.11 0.41
CA LEU A 52 12.60 -12.46 0.96
C LEU A 52 12.39 -12.47 2.48
N GLN A 53 12.76 -11.39 3.16
CA GLN A 53 12.55 -11.22 4.60
C GLN A 53 11.14 -10.73 4.95
N VAL A 54 10.32 -10.40 3.95
CA VAL A 54 8.96 -9.93 4.16
C VAL A 54 7.97 -10.99 3.68
N ASN A 55 7.19 -11.54 4.60
CA ASN A 55 6.12 -12.46 4.25
C ASN A 55 5.13 -11.75 3.28
N PRO A 56 4.85 -12.29 2.10
CA PRO A 56 3.94 -11.68 1.13
C PRO A 56 2.51 -11.44 1.65
N PHE A 57 2.09 -12.18 2.64
CA PHE A 57 0.76 -12.07 3.24
C PHE A 57 0.75 -11.31 4.57
N TRP A 58 1.88 -10.75 5.00
CA TRP A 58 2.02 -10.12 6.33
C TRP A 58 0.92 -9.10 6.65
N ARG A 59 0.52 -8.32 5.64
CA ARG A 59 -0.49 -7.27 5.80
C ARG A 59 -1.88 -7.85 6.03
N HIS A 60 -2.21 -8.92 5.34
CA HIS A 60 -3.49 -9.61 5.41
C HIS A 60 -3.42 -10.87 6.29
N ALA A 61 -2.50 -10.88 7.26
CA ALA A 61 -2.39 -11.97 8.22
C ALA A 61 -3.71 -12.24 8.96
N PRO A 62 -4.55 -11.25 9.35
CA PRO A 62 -5.84 -11.55 9.94
C PRO A 62 -6.74 -12.41 9.07
N PHE A 63 -6.67 -12.26 7.74
CA PHE A 63 -7.42 -13.13 6.82
C PHE A 63 -6.79 -14.52 6.75
N GLU A 64 -5.47 -14.63 6.65
CA GLU A 64 -4.76 -15.93 6.67
C GLU A 64 -4.99 -16.69 7.98
N GLU A 65 -5.11 -15.99 9.08
CA GLU A 65 -5.41 -16.51 10.41
C GLU A 65 -6.91 -16.76 10.63
N GLN A 66 -7.74 -16.54 9.60
CA GLN A 66 -9.20 -16.68 9.61
C GLN A 66 -9.91 -15.80 10.67
N ALA A 67 -9.27 -14.71 11.09
CA ALA A 67 -9.84 -13.71 12.00
C ALA A 67 -10.76 -12.72 11.28
N THR A 68 -10.62 -12.57 9.97
CA THR A 68 -11.51 -11.76 9.13
C THR A 68 -12.11 -12.56 8.00
N ALA A 69 -13.38 -12.25 7.67
CA ALA A 69 -14.09 -12.90 6.57
C ALA A 69 -13.77 -12.29 5.20
N SER A 70 -13.32 -11.03 5.19
CA SER A 70 -13.02 -10.30 3.95
C SER A 70 -11.97 -9.21 4.17
N PHE A 71 -11.37 -8.77 3.08
CA PHE A 71 -10.44 -7.64 3.05
C PHE A 71 -10.47 -6.98 1.67
N ASN A 72 -9.99 -5.74 1.61
CA ASN A 72 -9.78 -5.04 0.36
C ASN A 72 -8.30 -5.11 -0.04
N ALA A 73 -8.04 -5.45 -1.28
CA ALA A 73 -6.69 -5.50 -1.81
C ALA A 73 -6.62 -4.95 -3.24
N CYS A 74 -5.43 -4.55 -3.65
CA CYS A 74 -5.15 -4.27 -5.04
C CYS A 74 -4.87 -5.57 -5.82
N GLU A 75 -4.92 -5.50 -7.14
CA GLU A 75 -4.79 -6.62 -8.07
C GLU A 75 -3.49 -7.42 -7.90
N TRP A 76 -2.36 -6.74 -7.68
CA TRP A 76 -1.04 -7.40 -7.56
C TRP A 76 -0.97 -8.40 -6.40
N GLY A 77 -1.49 -8.00 -5.24
CA GLY A 77 -1.57 -8.88 -4.08
C GLY A 77 -2.43 -10.11 -4.34
N GLN A 78 -3.48 -9.97 -5.17
CA GLN A 78 -4.37 -11.09 -5.49
C GLN A 78 -3.76 -12.10 -6.46
N ILE A 79 -2.96 -11.67 -7.42
CA ILE A 79 -2.24 -12.57 -8.32
C ILE A 79 -1.36 -13.53 -7.51
N ARG A 80 -0.55 -12.98 -6.59
CA ARG A 80 0.30 -13.80 -5.74
C ARG A 80 -0.51 -14.68 -4.78
N ARG A 81 -1.56 -14.14 -4.17
CA ARG A 81 -2.43 -14.88 -3.27
C ARG A 81 -3.09 -16.08 -3.96
N SER A 82 -3.54 -15.92 -5.19
CA SER A 82 -4.16 -17.03 -5.94
C SER A 82 -3.22 -18.21 -6.15
N HIS A 83 -1.92 -17.96 -6.14
CA HIS A 83 -0.89 -18.97 -6.33
C HIS A 83 -0.37 -19.56 -4.99
N ASP A 84 -0.12 -18.70 -4.00
CA ASP A 84 0.69 -19.07 -2.83
C ASP A 84 -0.12 -19.13 -1.52
N THR A 85 -1.44 -18.87 -1.56
CA THR A 85 -2.25 -18.82 -0.33
C THR A 85 -2.40 -20.19 0.34
N THR A 86 -2.46 -20.18 1.66
CA THR A 86 -2.73 -21.36 2.48
C THR A 86 -4.21 -21.57 2.77
N VAL A 87 -5.00 -20.48 2.79
CA VAL A 87 -6.45 -20.54 3.14
C VAL A 87 -7.36 -20.34 1.94
N GLY A 88 -6.82 -19.93 0.81
CA GLY A 88 -7.61 -19.59 -0.37
C GLY A 88 -8.42 -18.30 -0.18
N GLY A 89 -9.23 -17.99 -1.18
CA GLY A 89 -10.12 -16.84 -1.15
C GLY A 89 -10.93 -16.73 -2.44
N ARG A 90 -12.04 -16.00 -2.37
CA ARG A 90 -12.86 -15.71 -3.54
C ARG A 90 -12.99 -14.23 -3.71
N ILE A 91 -12.84 -13.76 -4.95
CA ILE A 91 -13.17 -12.39 -5.31
C ILE A 91 -14.69 -12.28 -5.34
N ILE A 92 -15.24 -11.51 -4.42
CA ILE A 92 -16.70 -11.30 -4.30
C ILE A 92 -17.14 -10.00 -4.94
N ASN A 93 -16.22 -9.06 -5.16
CA ASN A 93 -16.50 -7.79 -5.81
C ASN A 93 -15.25 -7.23 -6.47
N LEU A 94 -15.41 -6.64 -7.64
CA LEU A 94 -14.42 -5.81 -8.32
C LEU A 94 -15.00 -4.41 -8.46
N ARG A 95 -14.22 -3.41 -8.07
CA ARG A 95 -14.59 -2.04 -8.35
C ARG A 95 -13.45 -1.33 -9.07
N ALA A 96 -13.82 -0.49 -10.02
CA ALA A 96 -12.87 0.45 -10.58
C ALA A 96 -12.45 1.43 -9.48
N ALA A 97 -11.17 1.51 -9.20
CA ALA A 97 -10.61 2.53 -8.35
C ALA A 97 -9.49 3.19 -9.16
N ILE A 98 -9.56 4.49 -9.34
CA ILE A 98 -8.41 5.25 -9.79
C ILE A 98 -7.50 5.36 -8.57
N ALA A 99 -6.71 4.34 -8.35
CA ALA A 99 -5.68 4.36 -7.34
C ALA A 99 -4.41 4.87 -8.01
N CYS A 100 -4.31 6.19 -8.16
CA CYS A 100 -3.06 6.80 -8.55
C CYS A 100 -2.02 6.48 -7.49
N GLN A 101 -0.93 5.88 -7.91
CA GLN A 101 0.27 5.72 -7.11
C GLN A 101 1.39 6.36 -7.90
N THR A 102 2.16 7.19 -7.23
CA THR A 102 3.21 7.98 -7.86
C THR A 102 4.41 8.13 -6.92
N ILE A 103 5.59 8.32 -7.48
CA ILE A 103 6.83 8.48 -6.73
C ILE A 103 7.04 9.95 -6.41
N PHE A 104 7.09 10.25 -5.13
CA PHE A 104 7.40 11.58 -4.61
C PHE A 104 8.79 11.65 -4.00
N VAL A 105 9.31 12.86 -3.99
CA VAL A 105 10.51 13.27 -3.25
C VAL A 105 10.18 14.52 -2.43
N ARG A 106 10.96 14.77 -1.35
CA ARG A 106 10.76 15.94 -0.49
C ARG A 106 11.15 17.26 -1.20
N PRO A 107 10.70 18.42 -0.67
CA PRO A 107 10.87 19.72 -1.36
C PRO A 107 12.31 20.15 -1.62
N ASP A 108 13.25 19.70 -0.80
CA ASP A 108 14.69 20.01 -0.90
C ASP A 108 15.50 18.94 -1.65
N SER A 109 14.83 17.98 -2.26
CA SER A 109 15.47 16.91 -3.01
C SER A 109 16.09 17.44 -4.30
N PRO A 110 17.32 17.03 -4.65
CA PRO A 110 17.92 17.33 -5.95
C PRO A 110 17.37 16.44 -7.09
N ILE A 111 16.50 15.49 -6.77
CA ILE A 111 15.90 14.56 -7.74
C ILE A 111 14.74 15.27 -8.42
N THR A 112 14.83 15.45 -9.75
CA THR A 112 13.82 16.18 -10.54
C THR A 112 13.26 15.39 -11.72
N HIS A 113 13.77 14.17 -11.96
CA HIS A 113 13.34 13.31 -13.06
C HIS A 113 13.61 11.83 -12.74
N PRO A 114 12.93 10.88 -13.39
CA PRO A 114 13.03 9.44 -13.05
C PRO A 114 14.45 8.86 -13.07
N GLN A 115 15.30 9.27 -14.02
CA GLN A 115 16.67 8.75 -14.11
C GLN A 115 17.54 9.16 -12.92
N ALA A 116 17.21 10.26 -12.23
CA ALA A 116 17.92 10.71 -11.03
C ALA A 116 17.63 9.82 -9.80
N LEU A 117 16.65 8.92 -9.90
CA LEU A 117 16.37 7.89 -8.88
C LEU A 117 17.33 6.69 -8.94
N ARG A 118 18.23 6.64 -9.93
CA ARG A 118 19.25 5.57 -10.05
C ARG A 118 20.03 5.42 -8.75
N GLN A 119 20.05 4.19 -8.19
CA GLN A 119 20.71 3.86 -6.93
C GLN A 119 20.22 4.64 -5.70
N LYS A 120 19.07 5.34 -5.79
CA LYS A 120 18.41 6.00 -4.68
C LYS A 120 17.44 5.05 -3.98
N THR A 121 17.30 5.22 -2.66
CA THR A 121 16.38 4.40 -1.87
C THR A 121 14.94 4.85 -2.03
N ILE A 122 14.08 3.95 -2.49
CA ILE A 122 12.66 4.23 -2.73
C ILE A 122 11.81 3.37 -1.80
N ALA A 123 11.03 4.03 -0.94
CA ALA A 123 10.16 3.33 0.00
C ALA A 123 8.92 2.75 -0.69
N VAL A 124 8.69 1.46 -0.50
CA VAL A 124 7.54 0.72 -1.03
C VAL A 124 6.94 -0.20 0.05
N ASN A 125 5.84 -0.86 -0.27
CA ASN A 125 5.36 -2.03 0.46
C ASN A 125 5.65 -3.28 -0.37
N PHE A 126 6.60 -4.11 0.05
CA PHE A 126 6.95 -5.31 -0.70
C PHE A 126 5.74 -6.21 -0.93
N HIS A 127 5.71 -6.87 -2.06
CA HIS A 127 4.66 -7.79 -2.53
C HIS A 127 3.29 -7.15 -2.74
N ALA A 128 3.21 -5.81 -2.76
CA ALA A 128 1.98 -5.06 -3.01
C ALA A 128 2.12 -4.14 -4.23
N GLY A 129 1.03 -3.45 -4.59
CA GLY A 129 0.99 -2.57 -5.77
C GLY A 129 2.13 -1.55 -5.83
N SER A 130 2.47 -0.92 -4.69
CA SER A 130 3.56 0.05 -4.65
C SER A 130 4.94 -0.55 -4.99
N HIS A 131 5.17 -1.83 -4.71
CA HIS A 131 6.41 -2.51 -5.10
C HIS A 131 6.49 -2.70 -6.61
N TYR A 132 5.51 -3.43 -7.16
CA TYR A 132 5.54 -3.81 -8.57
C TYR A 132 5.37 -2.62 -9.50
N LEU A 133 4.53 -1.67 -9.12
CA LEU A 133 4.34 -0.44 -9.92
C LEU A 133 5.60 0.43 -9.94
N THR A 134 6.31 0.57 -8.80
CA THR A 134 7.61 1.27 -8.77
C THR A 134 8.60 0.65 -9.77
N LEU A 135 8.71 -0.68 -9.77
CA LEU A 135 9.59 -1.37 -10.69
C LEU A 135 9.17 -1.15 -12.15
N GLN A 136 7.89 -1.35 -12.45
CA GLN A 136 7.34 -1.20 -13.79
C GLN A 136 7.51 0.22 -14.34
N LEU A 137 7.29 1.23 -13.52
CA LEU A 137 7.46 2.63 -13.93
C LEU A 137 8.92 2.96 -14.22
N LEU A 138 9.86 2.51 -13.36
CA LEU A 138 11.27 2.89 -13.47
C LEU A 138 12.06 2.04 -14.45
N GLU A 139 11.66 0.81 -14.75
CA GLU A 139 12.31 -0.03 -15.76
C GLU A 139 12.25 0.56 -17.19
N GLY A 140 11.33 1.52 -17.41
CA GLY A 140 11.34 2.34 -18.64
C GLY A 140 12.47 3.38 -18.70
N PHE A 141 13.16 3.67 -17.59
CA PHE A 141 14.16 4.74 -17.49
C PHE A 141 15.56 4.23 -17.06
N MET A 142 15.64 3.04 -16.46
CA MET A 142 16.90 2.48 -15.95
C MET A 142 16.84 0.95 -15.88
N ALA A 143 18.01 0.31 -15.77
CA ALA A 143 18.09 -1.14 -15.58
C ALA A 143 17.53 -1.55 -14.22
N ARG A 144 16.97 -2.78 -14.12
CA ARG A 144 16.37 -3.32 -12.90
C ARG A 144 17.32 -3.26 -11.69
N ASP A 145 18.60 -3.54 -11.88
CA ASP A 145 19.63 -3.55 -10.83
C ASP A 145 19.97 -2.15 -10.30
N ASP A 146 19.58 -1.12 -11.03
CA ASP A 146 19.72 0.28 -10.62
C ASP A 146 18.57 0.78 -9.73
N ILE A 147 17.47 0.02 -9.64
CA ILE A 147 16.28 0.39 -8.87
C ILE A 147 16.42 -0.21 -7.47
N LYS A 148 16.65 0.64 -6.46
CA LYS A 148 16.75 0.24 -5.06
C LYS A 148 15.45 0.53 -4.32
N VAL A 149 14.70 -0.51 -4.03
CA VAL A 149 13.46 -0.42 -3.24
C VAL A 149 13.69 -0.97 -1.83
N VAL A 150 13.04 -0.35 -0.84
CA VAL A 150 13.06 -0.79 0.55
C VAL A 150 11.65 -0.86 1.11
N HIS A 151 11.40 -1.84 1.96
CA HIS A 151 10.09 -2.03 2.58
C HIS A 151 9.92 -1.14 3.80
N LEU A 152 8.83 -0.36 3.79
CA LEU A 152 8.34 0.40 4.94
C LEU A 152 6.82 0.23 5.15
N GLY A 153 6.22 -0.75 4.51
CA GLY A 153 4.80 -1.07 4.69
C GLY A 153 3.85 0.03 4.20
N GLN A 154 3.04 0.56 5.10
CA GLN A 154 1.94 1.49 4.79
C GLN A 154 2.43 2.86 4.31
N ALA A 155 1.57 3.53 3.51
CA ALA A 155 1.91 4.81 2.87
C ALA A 155 2.28 5.92 3.89
N ALA A 156 1.68 5.91 5.07
CA ALA A 156 2.02 6.85 6.13
C ALA A 156 3.50 6.79 6.55
N LEU A 157 4.03 5.57 6.77
CA LEU A 157 5.44 5.40 7.14
C LEU A 157 6.38 5.76 5.99
N ARG A 158 6.02 5.41 4.76
CA ARG A 158 6.80 5.77 3.56
C ARG A 158 6.89 7.29 3.40
N TYR A 159 5.76 7.99 3.57
CA TYR A 159 5.71 9.45 3.56
C TYR A 159 6.60 10.05 4.65
N GLN A 160 6.48 9.58 5.89
CA GLN A 160 7.29 10.06 7.01
C GLN A 160 8.79 9.82 6.79
N ALA A 161 9.17 8.63 6.31
CA ALA A 161 10.56 8.29 6.01
C ALA A 161 11.16 9.15 4.89
N MET A 162 10.38 9.50 3.88
CA MET A 162 10.78 10.44 2.85
C MET A 162 10.97 11.84 3.43
N MET A 163 10.01 12.33 4.22
CA MET A 163 10.07 13.68 4.78
C MET A 163 11.23 13.88 5.77
N ASN A 164 11.58 12.87 6.55
CA ASN A 164 12.71 12.93 7.49
C ASN A 164 14.06 12.53 6.86
N GLY A 165 14.09 12.19 5.57
CA GLY A 165 15.31 11.83 4.85
C GLY A 165 15.86 10.43 5.12
N THR A 166 15.09 9.54 5.74
CA THR A 166 15.48 8.12 5.91
C THR A 166 15.56 7.39 4.57
N VAL A 167 14.73 7.81 3.59
CA VAL A 167 14.75 7.37 2.20
C VAL A 167 14.77 8.57 1.26
N ASP A 168 15.26 8.37 0.03
CA ASP A 168 15.34 9.43 -0.97
C ASP A 168 13.97 9.74 -1.60
N ALA A 169 13.14 8.72 -1.79
CA ALA A 169 11.84 8.83 -2.43
C ALA A 169 10.82 7.84 -1.81
N ALA A 170 9.54 8.07 -2.07
CA ALA A 170 8.48 7.19 -1.63
C ALA A 170 7.41 7.01 -2.70
N MET A 171 6.99 5.77 -2.94
CA MET A 171 5.77 5.48 -3.69
C MET A 171 4.57 5.76 -2.78
N LEU A 172 3.78 6.77 -3.12
CA LEU A 172 2.64 7.24 -2.34
C LEU A 172 1.32 6.92 -3.04
N MET A 173 0.25 7.02 -2.30
CA MET A 173 -1.15 6.93 -2.74
C MET A 173 -2.00 7.84 -1.86
N GLU A 174 -3.22 8.13 -2.30
CA GLU A 174 -4.12 8.96 -1.49
C GLU A 174 -4.45 8.33 -0.11
N PRO A 175 -4.53 9.17 0.92
CA PRO A 175 -4.49 10.66 0.94
C PRO A 175 -3.07 11.26 1.06
N PHE A 176 -2.01 10.46 0.97
CA PHE A 176 -0.63 10.91 1.18
C PHE A 176 -0.05 11.65 -0.03
N ILE A 177 -0.63 11.49 -1.23
CA ILE A 177 -0.32 12.30 -2.40
C ILE A 177 -0.71 13.76 -2.12
N ALA A 178 -1.97 14.02 -1.81
CA ALA A 178 -2.45 15.36 -1.48
C ALA A 178 -1.69 15.99 -0.29
N LEU A 179 -1.29 15.18 0.69
CA LEU A 179 -0.48 15.66 1.81
C LEU A 179 0.94 16.04 1.37
N ALA A 180 1.56 15.25 0.50
CA ALA A 180 2.89 15.52 -0.05
C ALA A 180 2.88 16.81 -0.89
N GLU A 181 1.90 16.97 -1.77
CA GLU A 181 1.70 18.19 -2.56
C GLU A 181 1.53 19.43 -1.67
N LYS A 182 0.68 19.32 -0.64
CA LYS A 182 0.47 20.39 0.33
C LYS A 182 1.77 20.83 1.04
N HIS A 183 2.71 19.90 1.24
CA HIS A 183 4.01 20.18 1.86
C HIS A 183 5.11 20.49 0.84
N GLY A 184 4.74 20.72 -0.42
CA GLY A 184 5.66 21.14 -1.48
C GLY A 184 6.59 20.04 -1.98
N CYS A 185 6.24 18.77 -1.76
CA CYS A 185 6.97 17.66 -2.34
C CYS A 185 6.76 17.59 -3.86
N TYR A 186 7.72 17.02 -4.56
CA TYR A 186 7.66 16.89 -6.02
C TYR A 186 7.25 15.47 -6.44
N GLU A 187 6.30 15.39 -7.36
CA GLU A 187 6.01 14.16 -8.10
C GLU A 187 7.08 13.94 -9.16
N ILE A 188 7.60 12.73 -9.24
CA ILE A 188 8.63 12.34 -10.21
C ILE A 188 8.04 11.54 -11.36
N ILE A 189 7.10 10.65 -11.08
CA ILE A 189 6.41 9.80 -12.05
C ILE A 189 5.24 9.08 -11.41
#